data_dd652bfb87072541706a59f224d5ab7f
#
_entry.id   dd652bfb87072541706a59f224d5ab7f
#
_cell.length_a   1.000
_cell.length_b   1.000
_cell.length_c   1.000
_cell.angle_alpha   90.00
_cell.angle_beta   90.00
_cell.angle_gamma   90.00
#
_symmetry.space_group_name_H-M   'P 1'
#
loop_
_entity.id
_entity.type
_entity.pdbx_description
1 polymer ?
#
loop_
_entity_poly.entity_id
_entity_poly.type
_entity_poly.pdbx_seq_one_letter_code
_entity_poly.pdbx_strand_id
1 'polypeptide(L)'
;MIRQLMNLKAGKAVDCPVYDYTQHTRSDQVVRVEPKKVILLEGILVLADERLRDLLDIKVYVEADADERILRRIIRDVKERGRDMEGVVEQYLTTVKPMHYLYVEPTRCMADIVINSGKNPVAFTLVKNTIQKYWMRQSNCRYPDRL
;
A
#
# COMPACT_ATOMS: atom_id res chain seq x y z
N MET A 1 -8.67 7.46 5.34
CA MET A 1 -7.45 7.36 4.50
C MET A 1 -7.28 8.60 3.61
N ILE A 2 -8.21 8.95 2.69
CA ILE A 2 -8.09 10.10 1.78
C ILE A 2 -7.76 11.40 2.52
N ARG A 3 -8.56 11.77 3.54
CA ARG A 3 -8.32 12.97 4.36
C ARG A 3 -6.95 12.97 5.05
N GLN A 4 -6.49 11.82 5.53
CA GLN A 4 -5.17 11.70 6.14
C GLN A 4 -4.05 11.92 5.12
N LEU A 5 -4.16 11.31 3.92
CA LEU A 5 -3.19 11.53 2.85
C LEU A 5 -3.15 12.99 2.40
N MET A 6 -4.31 13.64 2.23
CA MET A 6 -4.38 15.07 1.92
C MET A 6 -3.70 15.94 2.98
N ASN A 7 -3.91 15.63 4.26
CA ASN A 7 -3.25 16.35 5.36
C ASN A 7 -1.73 16.16 5.32
N LEU A 8 -1.25 14.93 5.13
CA LEU A 8 0.19 14.66 5.01
C LEU A 8 0.81 15.40 3.81
N LYS A 9 0.14 15.41 2.65
CA LYS A 9 0.58 16.18 1.46
C LYS A 9 0.58 17.70 1.73
N ALA A 10 -0.30 18.19 2.60
CA ALA A 10 -0.34 19.58 3.05
C ALA A 10 0.64 19.90 4.20
N GLY A 11 1.53 18.97 4.56
CA GLY A 11 2.51 19.16 5.62
C GLY A 11 1.95 19.07 7.05
N LYS A 12 0.77 18.46 7.22
CA LYS A 12 0.12 18.29 8.52
C LYS A 12 0.25 16.84 8.99
N ALA A 13 0.63 16.65 10.26
CA ALA A 13 0.65 15.34 10.88
C ALA A 13 -0.77 14.76 11.01
N VAL A 14 -0.87 13.43 11.03
CA VAL A 14 -2.13 12.71 11.16
C VAL A 14 -2.02 11.58 12.16
N ASP A 15 -3.13 11.25 12.82
CA ASP A 15 -3.24 10.10 13.68
C ASP A 15 -3.86 8.95 12.89
N CYS A 16 -3.10 7.86 12.74
CA CYS A 16 -3.52 6.64 12.04
C CYS A 16 -4.00 5.61 13.05
N PRO A 17 -5.22 5.07 12.92
CA PRO A 17 -5.71 4.05 13.84
C PRO A 17 -4.91 2.76 13.70
N VAL A 18 -4.66 2.11 14.83
CA VAL A 18 -4.09 0.76 14.88
C VAL A 18 -5.22 -0.26 14.78
N TYR A 19 -5.01 -1.28 13.96
CA TYR A 19 -5.98 -2.37 13.78
C TYR A 19 -5.63 -3.55 14.69
N ASP A 20 -6.61 -4.02 15.46
CA ASP A 20 -6.49 -5.22 16.26
C ASP A 20 -6.95 -6.44 15.44
N TYR A 21 -6.01 -7.29 15.10
CA TYR A 21 -6.26 -8.50 14.30
C TYR A 21 -6.94 -9.62 15.09
N THR A 22 -6.89 -9.57 16.43
CA THR A 22 -7.52 -10.59 17.28
C THR A 22 -9.01 -10.32 17.43
N GLN A 23 -9.38 -9.03 17.50
CA GLN A 23 -10.77 -8.61 17.64
C GLN A 23 -11.42 -8.19 16.32
N HIS A 24 -10.68 -8.24 15.21
CA HIS A 24 -11.14 -7.83 13.89
C HIS A 24 -11.71 -6.41 13.82
N THR A 25 -11.19 -5.48 14.64
CA THR A 25 -11.66 -4.09 14.71
C THR A 25 -10.50 -3.10 14.86
N ARG A 26 -10.81 -1.82 14.82
CA ARG A 26 -9.85 -0.77 15.18
C ARG A 26 -9.72 -0.72 16.68
N SER A 27 -8.48 -0.65 17.17
CA SER A 27 -8.21 -0.38 18.58
C SER A 27 -8.35 1.12 18.88
N ASP A 28 -8.36 1.47 20.15
CA ASP A 28 -8.34 2.87 20.61
C ASP A 28 -6.96 3.53 20.44
N GLN A 29 -5.95 2.72 20.07
CA GLN A 29 -4.60 3.21 19.85
C GLN A 29 -4.48 3.89 18.49
N VAL A 30 -3.67 4.93 18.45
CA VAL A 30 -3.30 5.64 17.22
C VAL A 30 -1.77 5.78 17.12
N VAL A 31 -1.29 5.75 15.89
CA VAL A 31 0.10 6.07 15.58
C VAL A 31 0.12 7.43 14.89
N ARG A 32 0.85 8.37 15.49
CA ARG A 32 1.06 9.68 14.87
C ARG A 32 2.07 9.57 13.75
N VAL A 33 1.66 10.02 12.57
CA VAL A 33 2.49 10.04 11.36
C VAL A 33 2.80 11.47 10.98
N GLU A 34 4.09 11.80 10.98
CA GLU A 34 4.57 13.13 10.58
C GLU A 34 4.73 13.19 9.04
N PRO A 35 4.45 14.35 8.44
CA PRO A 35 4.59 14.54 7.00
C PRO A 35 6.07 14.42 6.59
N LYS A 36 6.30 13.73 5.49
CA LYS A 36 7.63 13.58 4.89
C LYS A 36 7.54 13.89 3.39
N LYS A 37 8.70 14.13 2.76
CA LYS A 37 8.78 14.41 1.32
C LYS A 37 8.34 13.24 0.45
N VAL A 38 8.46 12.01 0.96
CA VAL A 38 8.00 10.78 0.30
C VAL A 38 7.03 10.09 1.24
N ILE A 39 5.86 9.78 0.74
CA ILE A 39 4.83 9.03 1.45
C ILE A 39 4.61 7.74 0.67
N LEU A 40 4.85 6.60 1.31
CA LEU A 40 4.52 5.29 0.77
C LEU A 40 3.18 4.84 1.36
N LEU A 41 2.19 4.67 0.50
CA LEU A 41 0.88 4.15 0.87
C LEU A 41 0.76 2.72 0.34
N GLU A 42 0.50 1.76 1.23
CA GLU A 42 0.34 0.37 0.84
C GLU A 42 -1.03 -0.19 1.26
N GLY A 43 -1.54 -1.11 0.47
CA GLY A 43 -2.79 -1.82 0.76
C GLY A 43 -3.43 -2.40 -0.49
N ILE A 44 -4.12 -3.51 -0.34
CA ILE A 44 -4.72 -4.25 -1.47
C ILE A 44 -5.83 -3.48 -2.21
N LEU A 45 -6.45 -2.49 -1.57
CA LEU A 45 -7.52 -1.67 -2.14
C LEU A 45 -7.10 -0.22 -2.41
N VAL A 46 -5.81 0.10 -2.32
CA VAL A 46 -5.32 1.47 -2.51
C VAL A 46 -5.65 2.00 -3.89
N LEU A 47 -5.62 1.16 -4.90
CA LEU A 47 -5.92 1.53 -6.29
C LEU A 47 -7.40 1.38 -6.66
N ALA A 48 -8.27 0.92 -5.76
CA ALA A 48 -9.69 0.73 -6.06
C ALA A 48 -10.49 2.04 -6.03
N ASP A 49 -10.14 3.00 -5.16
CA ASP A 49 -10.82 4.30 -5.05
C ASP A 49 -10.17 5.33 -5.97
N GLU A 50 -10.92 5.86 -6.92
CA GLU A 50 -10.46 6.87 -7.89
C GLU A 50 -9.92 8.12 -7.21
N ARG A 51 -10.63 8.62 -6.20
CA ARG A 51 -10.22 9.81 -5.42
C ARG A 51 -8.88 9.61 -4.72
N LEU A 52 -8.55 8.35 -4.37
CA LEU A 52 -7.26 8.02 -3.78
C LEU A 52 -6.19 7.94 -4.87
N ARG A 53 -6.51 7.32 -6.01
CA ARG A 53 -5.58 7.27 -7.16
C ARG A 53 -5.14 8.65 -7.63
N ASP A 54 -6.05 9.63 -7.65
CA ASP A 54 -5.77 11.02 -8.06
C ASP A 54 -4.80 11.75 -7.13
N LEU A 55 -4.65 11.26 -5.90
CA LEU A 55 -3.70 11.79 -4.94
C LEU A 55 -2.30 11.15 -5.05
N LEU A 56 -2.15 10.08 -5.80
CA LEU A 56 -0.89 9.33 -5.93
C LEU A 56 -0.08 9.82 -7.13
N ASP A 57 1.19 10.11 -6.90
CA ASP A 57 2.12 10.54 -7.96
C ASP A 57 2.65 9.34 -8.77
N ILE A 58 2.76 8.17 -8.16
CA ILE A 58 3.19 6.90 -8.79
C ILE A 58 2.32 5.78 -8.23
N LYS A 59 1.72 5.00 -9.12
CA LYS A 59 0.87 3.85 -8.79
C LYS A 59 1.57 2.56 -9.19
N VAL A 60 1.83 1.70 -8.22
CA VAL A 60 2.51 0.42 -8.43
C VAL A 60 1.59 -0.73 -8.06
N TYR A 61 1.41 -1.66 -8.97
CA TYR A 61 0.74 -2.94 -8.68
C TYR A 61 1.81 -4.02 -8.48
N VAL A 62 1.75 -4.71 -7.35
CA VAL A 62 2.66 -5.83 -7.06
C VAL A 62 1.93 -7.12 -7.37
N GLU A 63 2.37 -7.79 -8.43
CA GLU A 63 1.82 -9.05 -8.90
C GLU A 63 2.49 -10.23 -8.19
N ALA A 64 1.69 -11.19 -7.77
CA ALA A 64 2.14 -12.46 -7.22
C ALA A 64 1.17 -13.56 -7.62
N ASP A 65 1.68 -14.74 -7.91
CA ASP A 65 0.87 -15.89 -8.26
C ASP A 65 -0.09 -16.28 -7.12
N ALA A 66 -1.26 -16.79 -7.47
CA ALA A 66 -2.31 -17.06 -6.49
C ALA A 66 -1.90 -18.12 -5.45
N ASP A 67 -1.13 -19.10 -5.85
CA ASP A 67 -0.56 -20.12 -4.99
C ASP A 67 0.48 -19.55 -4.01
N GLU A 68 1.38 -18.69 -4.47
CA GLU A 68 2.30 -17.97 -3.57
C GLU A 68 1.55 -17.10 -2.56
N ARG A 69 0.52 -16.40 -2.99
CA ARG A 69 -0.27 -15.53 -2.11
C ARG A 69 -0.96 -16.33 -1.01
N ILE A 70 -1.57 -17.48 -1.36
CA ILE A 70 -2.25 -18.29 -0.35
C ILE A 70 -1.26 -18.97 0.60
N LEU A 71 -0.13 -19.48 0.11
CA LEU A 71 0.89 -20.07 0.96
C LEU A 71 1.47 -19.06 1.96
N ARG A 72 1.84 -17.86 1.49
CA ARG A 72 2.31 -16.76 2.37
C ARG A 72 1.26 -16.37 3.42
N ARG A 73 -0.02 -16.34 3.02
CA ARG A 73 -1.12 -16.05 3.93
C ARG A 73 -1.27 -17.12 5.01
N ILE A 74 -1.30 -18.39 4.64
CA ILE A 74 -1.43 -19.50 5.59
C ILE A 74 -0.29 -19.44 6.61
N ILE A 75 0.96 -19.36 6.13
CA ILE A 75 2.14 -19.31 7.00
C ILE A 75 2.02 -18.16 8.00
N ARG A 76 1.71 -16.97 7.55
CA ARG A 76 1.58 -15.78 8.39
C ARG A 76 0.42 -15.90 9.38
N ASP A 77 -0.77 -16.25 8.89
CA ASP A 77 -1.98 -16.22 9.70
C ASP A 77 -1.97 -17.33 10.76
N VAL A 78 -1.36 -18.49 10.46
CA VAL A 78 -1.20 -19.58 11.43
C VAL A 78 -0.06 -19.29 12.42
N LYS A 79 1.14 -18.91 11.92
CA LYS A 79 2.33 -18.76 12.79
C LYS A 79 2.32 -17.46 13.61
N GLU A 80 1.86 -16.36 13.02
CA GLU A 80 2.00 -15.03 13.63
C GLU A 80 0.69 -14.54 14.28
N ARG A 81 -0.46 -15.05 13.83
CA ARG A 81 -1.78 -14.58 14.26
C ARG A 81 -2.59 -15.64 15.00
N GLY A 82 -2.03 -16.85 15.20
CA GLY A 82 -2.65 -17.92 15.96
C GLY A 82 -3.97 -18.44 15.37
N ARG A 83 -4.21 -18.26 14.06
CA ARG A 83 -5.40 -18.75 13.38
C ARG A 83 -5.27 -20.25 13.06
N ASP A 84 -6.40 -20.93 13.04
CA ASP A 84 -6.44 -22.31 12.53
C ASP A 84 -6.33 -22.33 11.00
N MET A 85 -5.71 -23.39 10.48
CA MET A 85 -5.44 -23.54 9.06
C MET A 85 -6.73 -23.70 8.24
N GLU A 86 -7.70 -24.47 8.75
CA GLU A 86 -8.96 -24.77 8.05
C GLU A 86 -9.76 -23.50 7.84
N GLY A 87 -9.93 -22.70 8.90
CA GLY A 87 -10.62 -21.41 8.81
C GLY A 87 -9.93 -20.40 7.89
N VAL A 88 -8.59 -20.42 7.78
CA VAL A 88 -7.85 -19.59 6.81
C VAL A 88 -8.15 -20.02 5.37
N VAL A 89 -8.16 -21.33 5.10
CA VAL A 89 -8.44 -21.90 3.78
C VAL A 89 -9.90 -21.64 3.39
N GLU A 90 -10.85 -21.92 4.28
CA GLU A 90 -12.27 -21.66 4.03
C GLU A 90 -12.53 -20.19 3.72
N GLN A 91 -12.03 -19.28 4.53
CA GLN A 91 -12.15 -17.84 4.30
C GLN A 91 -11.51 -17.42 2.96
N TYR A 92 -10.38 -18.03 2.59
CA TYR A 92 -9.76 -17.74 1.32
C TYR A 92 -10.66 -18.14 0.15
N LEU A 93 -11.21 -19.34 0.17
CA LEU A 93 -12.04 -19.85 -0.92
C LEU A 93 -13.38 -19.13 -1.05
N THR A 94 -14.03 -18.86 0.10
CA THR A 94 -15.37 -18.29 0.12
C THR A 94 -15.39 -16.77 -0.04
N THR A 95 -14.37 -16.08 0.40
CA THR A 95 -14.36 -14.60 0.46
C THR A 95 -13.18 -14.00 -0.26
N VAL A 96 -11.94 -14.35 0.14
CA VAL A 96 -10.76 -13.59 -0.30
C VAL A 96 -10.50 -13.75 -1.79
N LYS A 97 -10.59 -14.98 -2.30
CA LYS A 97 -10.35 -15.28 -3.71
C LYS A 97 -11.38 -14.59 -4.62
N PRO A 98 -12.70 -14.72 -4.42
CA PRO A 98 -13.68 -14.01 -5.26
C PRO A 98 -13.56 -12.49 -5.13
N MET A 99 -13.33 -11.94 -3.94
CA MET A 99 -13.15 -10.50 -3.73
C MET A 99 -11.86 -9.98 -4.38
N HIS A 100 -10.80 -10.79 -4.44
CA HIS A 100 -9.59 -10.41 -5.17
C HIS A 100 -9.88 -10.17 -6.65
N TYR A 101 -10.57 -11.10 -7.31
CA TYR A 101 -10.92 -10.96 -8.73
C TYR A 101 -11.91 -9.83 -8.99
N LEU A 102 -12.78 -9.53 -8.02
CA LEU A 102 -13.77 -8.48 -8.17
C LEU A 102 -13.21 -7.07 -7.94
N TYR A 103 -12.34 -6.91 -6.95
CA TYR A 103 -11.91 -5.58 -6.49
C TYR A 103 -10.41 -5.30 -6.63
N VAL A 104 -9.56 -6.31 -6.63
CA VAL A 104 -8.10 -6.11 -6.65
C VAL A 104 -7.54 -6.26 -8.05
N GLU A 105 -7.81 -7.39 -8.69
CA GLU A 105 -7.31 -7.70 -10.03
C GLU A 105 -7.64 -6.62 -11.08
N PRO A 106 -8.86 -6.05 -11.13
CA PRO A 106 -9.17 -4.99 -12.08
C PRO A 106 -8.33 -3.72 -11.89
N THR A 107 -7.78 -3.50 -10.69
CA THR A 107 -6.95 -2.31 -10.44
C THR A 107 -5.55 -2.39 -11.04
N ARG A 108 -5.16 -3.54 -11.56
CA ARG A 108 -3.89 -3.76 -12.26
C ARG A 108 -3.73 -2.81 -13.44
N CYS A 109 -4.78 -2.58 -14.21
CA CYS A 109 -4.77 -1.64 -15.35
C CYS A 109 -4.74 -0.16 -14.93
N MET A 110 -4.98 0.15 -13.65
CA MET A 110 -4.91 1.51 -13.10
C MET A 110 -3.50 1.87 -12.58
N ALA A 111 -2.57 0.92 -12.60
CA ALA A 111 -1.20 1.14 -12.15
C ALA A 111 -0.32 1.69 -13.28
N ASP A 112 0.62 2.56 -12.92
CA ASP A 112 1.64 3.08 -13.84
C ASP A 112 2.74 2.02 -14.07
N ILE A 113 2.97 1.14 -13.09
CA ILE A 113 3.99 0.08 -13.12
C ILE A 113 3.43 -1.18 -12.49
N VAL A 114 3.63 -2.33 -13.15
CA VAL A 114 3.38 -3.66 -12.59
C VAL A 114 4.73 -4.32 -12.31
N ILE A 115 4.94 -4.79 -11.08
CA ILE A 115 6.16 -5.47 -10.67
C ILE A 115 5.82 -6.83 -10.06
N ASN A 116 6.65 -7.85 -10.34
CA ASN A 116 6.48 -9.15 -9.71
C ASN A 116 6.90 -9.12 -8.25
N SER A 117 6.14 -9.82 -7.40
CA SER A 117 6.52 -10.02 -6.01
C SER A 117 7.76 -10.89 -5.94
N GLY A 118 8.73 -10.49 -5.16
CA GLY A 118 9.98 -11.23 -5.00
C GLY A 118 11.18 -10.30 -5.07
N LYS A 119 12.38 -10.88 -5.06
CA LYS A 119 13.63 -10.11 -5.16
C LYS A 119 13.84 -9.65 -6.60
N ASN A 120 13.35 -8.46 -6.91
CA ASN A 120 13.57 -7.81 -8.20
C ASN A 120 14.43 -6.55 -8.03
N PRO A 121 15.77 -6.67 -8.03
CA PRO A 121 16.67 -5.54 -7.80
C PRO A 121 16.59 -4.48 -8.89
N VAL A 122 16.24 -4.87 -10.11
CA VAL A 122 16.09 -3.94 -11.23
C VAL A 122 14.87 -3.05 -11.02
N ALA A 123 13.70 -3.65 -10.75
CA ALA A 123 12.47 -2.90 -10.45
C ALA A 123 12.66 -1.98 -9.24
N PHE A 124 13.30 -2.48 -8.17
CA PHE A 124 13.63 -1.68 -7.00
C PHE A 124 14.49 -0.47 -7.34
N THR A 125 15.53 -0.66 -8.14
CA THR A 125 16.43 0.42 -8.57
C THR A 125 15.70 1.45 -9.41
N LEU A 126 14.83 1.03 -10.32
CA LEU A 126 14.02 1.94 -11.15
C LEU A 126 13.08 2.80 -10.29
N VAL A 127 12.34 2.18 -9.39
CA VAL A 127 11.43 2.90 -8.49
C VAL A 127 12.21 3.85 -7.58
N LYS A 128 13.31 3.39 -6.98
CA LYS A 128 14.19 4.22 -6.15
C LYS A 128 14.71 5.44 -6.91
N ASN A 129 15.24 5.24 -8.13
CA ASN A 129 15.79 6.33 -8.93
C ASN A 129 14.69 7.33 -9.35
N THR A 130 13.49 6.84 -9.63
CA THR A 130 12.33 7.70 -9.94
C THR A 130 11.97 8.57 -8.73
N ILE A 131 11.86 7.99 -7.54
CA ILE A 131 11.59 8.74 -6.30
C ILE A 131 12.70 9.78 -6.05
N GLN A 132 13.97 9.41 -6.23
CA GLN A 132 15.09 10.34 -6.06
C GLN A 132 15.03 11.52 -7.03
N LYS A 133 14.67 11.29 -8.29
CA LYS A 133 14.49 12.38 -9.29
C LYS A 133 13.36 13.34 -8.88
N TYR A 134 12.23 12.82 -8.42
CA TYR A 134 11.14 13.66 -7.91
C TYR A 134 11.57 14.49 -6.69
N TRP A 135 12.32 13.88 -5.78
CA TRP A 135 12.85 14.57 -4.62
C TRP A 135 13.77 15.74 -5.01
N MET A 136 14.73 15.52 -5.91
CA MET A 136 15.67 16.55 -6.35
C MET A 136 14.98 17.71 -7.06
N ARG A 137 13.99 17.44 -7.91
CA ARG A 137 13.21 18.48 -8.60
C ARG A 137 12.49 19.41 -7.62
N GLN A 138 11.86 18.88 -6.59
CA GLN A 138 11.18 19.69 -5.58
C GLN A 138 12.15 20.49 -4.70
N SER A 139 13.39 20.05 -4.56
CA SER A 139 14.42 20.79 -3.81
C SER A 139 14.93 22.00 -4.60
N ASN A 140 15.00 21.90 -5.93
CA ASN A 140 15.46 22.99 -6.80
C ASN A 140 14.40 24.06 -7.10
N CYS A 141 13.10 23.74 -6.95
CA CYS A 141 12.02 24.73 -7.12
C CYS A 141 11.84 25.70 -5.94
N ARG A 142 12.59 25.58 -4.85
CA ARG A 142 12.44 26.44 -3.66
C ARG A 142 13.37 27.66 -3.62
N TYR A 143 14.12 27.92 -4.69
CA TYR A 143 14.84 29.17 -4.86
C TYR A 143 14.47 29.84 -6.19
N PRO A 144 13.44 30.71 -6.23
CA PRO A 144 13.46 31.77 -7.21
C PRO A 144 14.54 32.76 -6.72
N ASP A 145 15.55 32.98 -7.57
CA ASP A 145 16.55 34.03 -7.38
C ASP A 145 15.86 35.35 -7.01
N ARG A 146 16.18 35.85 -5.83
CA ARG A 146 15.98 37.26 -5.52
C ARG A 146 17.17 38.00 -6.09
N LEU A 147 16.99 38.58 -7.25
CA LEU A 147 17.68 39.81 -7.66
C LEU A 147 16.80 41.00 -7.34
#